data_8c22893329fbf36408b161b101509a30
#
_entry.id   8c22893329fbf36408b161b101509a30
#
_cell.length_a   1.000
_cell.length_b   1.000
_cell.length_c   1.000
_cell.angle_alpha   90.00
_cell.angle_beta   90.00
_cell.angle_gamma   90.00
#
_symmetry.space_group_name_H-M   'P 1'
#
loop_
_entity.id
_entity.type
_entity.pdbx_description
1 polymer ?
#
loop_
_entity_poly.entity_id
_entity_poly.type
_entity_poly.pdbx_seq_one_letter_code
_entity_poly.pdbx_strand_id
1 'polypeptide(L)'
;MSKQNVDAGEKQWLQAFNGGDAAGVAAMYEEDARLMAPNAPIVEGRAQIEAFTKEFVQTGAQLGFTLLTVHESPDMCASVGRYEMNIPGAPKDEGKFVEVWRRQADGSWRIADDIFNSNMPAPAS
;
A
#
# COMPACT_ATOMS: atom_id res chain seq x y z
N MET A 1 -10.46 -18.15 -2.60
CA MET A 1 -9.49 -17.93 -3.69
C MET A 1 -8.60 -16.77 -3.32
N SER A 2 -7.30 -16.91 -3.52
CA SER A 2 -6.31 -15.92 -3.10
C SER A 2 -6.50 -14.55 -3.78
N LYS A 3 -6.81 -14.52 -5.08
CA LYS A 3 -7.07 -13.25 -5.77
C LYS A 3 -8.23 -12.48 -5.15
N GLN A 4 -9.31 -13.16 -4.81
CA GLN A 4 -10.47 -12.52 -4.20
C GLN A 4 -10.14 -11.96 -2.82
N ASN A 5 -9.31 -12.65 -2.05
CA ASN A 5 -8.86 -12.17 -0.74
C ASN A 5 -7.97 -10.94 -0.88
N VAL A 6 -7.08 -10.93 -1.89
CA VAL A 6 -6.23 -9.78 -2.17
C VAL A 6 -7.06 -8.60 -2.66
N ASP A 7 -8.03 -8.82 -3.57
CA ASP A 7 -8.93 -7.76 -4.02
C ASP A 7 -9.69 -7.13 -2.84
N ALA A 8 -10.19 -7.97 -1.94
CA ALA A 8 -10.88 -7.49 -0.74
C ALA A 8 -9.93 -6.72 0.17
N GLY A 9 -8.70 -7.21 0.33
CA GLY A 9 -7.66 -6.53 1.11
C GLY A 9 -7.30 -5.16 0.55
N GLU A 10 -7.17 -5.05 -0.78
CA GLU A 10 -6.90 -3.77 -1.44
C GLU A 10 -8.00 -2.75 -1.17
N LYS A 11 -9.27 -3.17 -1.25
CA LYS A 11 -10.40 -2.30 -0.95
C LYS A 11 -10.40 -1.86 0.51
N GLN A 12 -10.10 -2.77 1.41
CA GLN A 12 -10.02 -2.50 2.85
C GLN A 12 -8.90 -1.52 3.15
N TRP A 13 -7.75 -1.69 2.51
CA TRP A 13 -6.61 -0.80 2.62
C TRP A 13 -6.99 0.63 2.19
N LEU A 14 -7.62 0.76 1.01
CA LEU A 14 -8.06 2.06 0.50
C LEU A 14 -9.07 2.73 1.42
N GLN A 15 -10.02 1.95 1.93
CA GLN A 15 -11.04 2.48 2.83
C GLN A 15 -10.41 3.04 4.10
N ALA A 16 -9.45 2.32 4.67
CA ALA A 16 -8.74 2.78 5.86
C ALA A 16 -7.93 4.05 5.56
N PHE A 17 -7.14 4.05 4.49
CA PHE A 17 -6.32 5.19 4.11
C PHE A 17 -7.17 6.43 3.86
N ASN A 18 -8.20 6.31 3.04
CA ASN A 18 -9.06 7.44 2.66
C ASN A 18 -9.91 7.93 3.83
N GLY A 19 -10.12 7.08 4.83
CA GLY A 19 -10.77 7.45 6.08
C GLY A 19 -9.85 8.04 7.13
N GLY A 20 -8.55 8.17 6.82
CA GLY A 20 -7.58 8.72 7.77
C GLY A 20 -7.15 7.76 8.86
N ASP A 21 -7.34 6.46 8.66
CA ASP A 21 -7.06 5.41 9.64
C ASP A 21 -5.71 4.74 9.36
N ALA A 22 -4.62 5.37 9.80
CA ALA A 22 -3.27 4.85 9.60
C ALA A 22 -3.07 3.51 10.30
N ALA A 23 -3.66 3.31 11.46
CA ALA A 23 -3.59 2.04 12.18
C ALA A 23 -4.27 0.92 11.40
N GLY A 24 -5.41 1.22 10.77
CA GLY A 24 -6.13 0.27 9.92
C GLY A 24 -5.32 -0.13 8.68
N VAL A 25 -4.61 0.83 8.08
CA VAL A 25 -3.70 0.55 6.97
C VAL A 25 -2.56 -0.37 7.45
N ALA A 26 -1.91 -0.01 8.56
CA ALA A 26 -0.78 -0.77 9.09
C ALA A 26 -1.18 -2.21 9.45
N ALA A 27 -2.41 -2.42 9.91
CA ALA A 27 -2.91 -3.74 10.25
C ALA A 27 -2.98 -4.70 9.05
N MET A 28 -2.94 -4.17 7.82
CA MET A 28 -2.92 -4.97 6.60
C MET A 28 -1.54 -5.53 6.28
N TYR A 29 -0.50 -5.11 7.00
CA TYR A 29 0.88 -5.52 6.79
C TYR A 29 1.31 -6.56 7.81
N GLU A 30 2.24 -7.43 7.43
CA GLU A 30 2.91 -8.31 8.39
C GLU A 30 3.70 -7.46 9.39
N GLU A 31 3.97 -8.02 10.58
CA GLU A 31 4.67 -7.30 11.63
C GLU A 31 6.05 -6.80 11.19
N ASP A 32 6.74 -7.59 10.37
CA ASP A 32 8.08 -7.29 9.85
C ASP A 32 8.07 -6.88 8.37
N ALA A 33 6.95 -6.40 7.87
CA ALA A 33 6.80 -5.99 6.46
C ALA A 33 7.74 -4.85 6.10
N ARG A 34 7.99 -4.72 4.80
CA ARG A 34 8.80 -3.64 4.24
C ARG A 34 7.97 -2.80 3.28
N LEU A 35 8.04 -1.49 3.46
CA LEU A 35 7.42 -0.53 2.55
C LEU A 35 8.52 0.29 1.90
N MET A 36 8.55 0.29 0.57
CA MET A 36 9.60 0.92 -0.21
C MET A 36 9.01 2.03 -1.07
N ALA A 37 9.13 3.26 -0.56
CA ALA A 37 8.61 4.46 -1.21
C ALA A 37 9.69 5.08 -2.13
N PRO A 38 9.29 5.89 -3.13
CA PRO A 38 10.25 6.57 -3.99
C PRO A 38 11.15 7.50 -3.19
N ASN A 39 12.42 7.52 -3.53
CA ASN A 39 13.39 8.49 -3.00
C ASN A 39 13.52 8.50 -1.47
N ALA A 40 13.32 7.35 -0.84
CA ALA A 40 13.35 7.24 0.61
C ALA A 40 13.94 5.89 1.02
N PRO A 41 14.51 5.79 2.22
CA PRO A 41 14.96 4.50 2.75
C PRO A 41 13.77 3.54 2.95
N ILE A 42 14.08 2.25 3.03
CA ILE A 42 13.07 1.24 3.34
C ILE A 42 12.47 1.53 4.72
N VAL A 43 11.14 1.50 4.78
CA VAL A 43 10.38 1.57 6.03
C VAL A 43 10.16 0.14 6.50
N GLU A 44 10.69 -0.21 7.65
CA GLU A 44 10.66 -1.58 8.15
C GLU A 44 9.76 -1.72 9.36
N GLY A 45 8.85 -2.70 9.29
CA GLY A 45 7.99 -3.07 10.39
C GLY A 45 6.69 -2.28 10.45
N ARG A 46 5.67 -2.93 10.99
CA ARG A 46 4.30 -2.38 11.05
C ARG A 46 4.25 -1.03 11.76
N ALA A 47 4.97 -0.87 12.86
CA ALA A 47 4.95 0.37 13.62
C ALA A 47 5.51 1.55 12.81
N GLN A 48 6.60 1.33 12.08
CA GLN A 48 7.18 2.36 11.21
C GLN A 48 6.29 2.65 10.01
N ILE A 49 5.63 1.61 9.46
CA ILE A 49 4.67 1.77 8.36
C ILE A 49 3.48 2.60 8.82
N GLU A 50 3.00 2.39 10.03
CA GLU A 50 1.91 3.20 10.59
C GLU A 50 2.32 4.66 10.69
N ALA A 51 3.50 4.95 11.23
CA ALA A 51 4.00 6.32 11.38
C ALA A 51 4.17 6.99 10.01
N PHE A 52 4.72 6.28 9.03
CA PHE A 52 4.87 6.77 7.66
C PHE A 52 3.51 7.10 7.04
N THR A 53 2.55 6.18 7.16
CA THR A 53 1.21 6.35 6.60
C THR A 53 0.49 7.53 7.24
N LYS A 54 0.68 7.70 8.55
CA LYS A 54 0.06 8.79 9.30
C LYS A 54 0.42 10.16 8.74
N GLU A 55 1.66 10.34 8.29
CA GLU A 55 2.08 11.60 7.69
C GLU A 55 1.25 11.92 6.44
N PHE A 56 0.95 10.93 5.62
CA PHE A 56 0.13 11.12 4.42
C PHE A 56 -1.35 11.38 4.77
N VAL A 57 -1.93 10.57 5.64
CA VAL A 57 -3.35 10.74 5.96
C VAL A 57 -3.63 12.07 6.64
N GLN A 58 -2.66 12.62 7.38
CA GLN A 58 -2.78 13.93 8.00
C GLN A 58 -2.85 15.07 6.98
N THR A 59 -2.34 14.88 5.78
CA THR A 59 -2.43 15.88 4.70
C THR A 59 -3.81 15.93 4.05
N GLY A 60 -4.69 15.00 4.37
CA GLY A 60 -5.97 14.85 3.69
C GLY A 60 -5.87 14.10 2.36
N ALA A 61 -4.77 13.39 2.14
CA ALA A 61 -4.55 12.64 0.90
C ALA A 61 -5.65 11.62 0.66
N GLN A 62 -6.04 11.48 -0.62
CA GLN A 62 -6.98 10.47 -1.08
C GLN A 62 -6.32 9.64 -2.16
N LEU A 63 -6.48 8.32 -2.08
CA LEU A 63 -5.87 7.37 -3.01
C LEU A 63 -6.92 6.60 -3.80
N GLY A 64 -6.58 6.27 -5.04
CA GLY A 64 -7.31 5.31 -5.84
C GLY A 64 -6.34 4.28 -6.42
N PHE A 65 -6.78 3.03 -6.52
CA PHE A 65 -6.00 1.94 -7.12
C PHE A 65 -6.73 1.36 -8.32
N THR A 66 -5.95 0.95 -9.32
CA THR A 66 -6.42 0.12 -10.42
C THR A 66 -5.53 -1.11 -10.46
N LEU A 67 -6.08 -2.28 -10.11
CA LEU A 67 -5.34 -3.53 -10.22
C LEU A 67 -5.23 -3.95 -11.68
N LEU A 68 -4.01 -4.23 -12.11
CA LEU A 68 -3.73 -4.70 -13.46
C LEU A 68 -3.70 -6.22 -13.52
N THR A 69 -3.06 -6.84 -12.52
CA THR A 69 -3.00 -8.30 -12.45
C THR A 69 -2.68 -8.74 -11.02
N VAL A 70 -3.09 -9.96 -10.71
CA VAL A 70 -2.71 -10.64 -9.47
C VAL A 70 -2.13 -11.99 -9.86
N HIS A 71 -0.86 -12.20 -9.51
CA HIS A 71 -0.20 -13.49 -9.68
C HIS A 71 -0.49 -14.32 -8.44
N GLU A 72 -1.16 -15.45 -8.63
CA GLU A 72 -1.67 -16.25 -7.50
C GLU A 72 -0.83 -17.49 -7.26
N SER A 73 -0.66 -17.82 -5.99
CA SER A 73 -0.29 -19.15 -5.53
C SER A 73 -1.03 -19.40 -4.21
N PRO A 74 -1.05 -20.65 -3.68
CA PRO A 74 -1.89 -20.94 -2.51
C PRO A 74 -1.60 -20.10 -1.29
N ASP A 75 -0.35 -19.71 -1.06
CA ASP A 75 0.06 -19.02 0.16
C ASP A 75 0.65 -17.63 -0.08
N MET A 76 0.80 -17.22 -1.34
CA MET A 76 1.43 -15.96 -1.69
C MET A 76 0.84 -15.43 -2.99
N CYS A 77 0.62 -14.12 -3.03
CA CYS A 77 0.18 -13.43 -4.24
C CYS A 77 1.01 -12.19 -4.46
N ALA A 78 1.21 -11.84 -5.74
CA ALA A 78 1.76 -10.54 -6.11
C ALA A 78 0.70 -9.75 -6.84
N SER A 79 0.32 -8.59 -6.31
CA SER A 79 -0.59 -7.67 -6.98
C SER A 79 0.22 -6.58 -7.69
N VAL A 80 -0.15 -6.28 -8.92
CA VAL A 80 0.47 -5.24 -9.74
C VAL A 80 -0.61 -4.25 -10.12
N GLY A 81 -0.36 -2.98 -9.87
CA GLY A 81 -1.38 -1.98 -10.14
C GLY A 81 -0.84 -0.58 -10.37
N ARG A 82 -1.77 0.32 -10.60
CA ARG A 82 -1.54 1.76 -10.68
C ARG A 82 -2.23 2.44 -9.52
N TYR A 83 -1.69 3.57 -9.12
CA TYR A 83 -2.34 4.42 -8.13
C TYR A 83 -2.44 5.85 -8.63
N GLU A 84 -3.38 6.58 -8.05
CA GLU A 84 -3.42 8.04 -8.12
C GLU A 84 -3.66 8.59 -6.73
N MET A 85 -2.98 9.67 -6.40
CA MET A 85 -3.08 10.29 -5.09
C MET A 85 -3.33 11.78 -5.24
N ASN A 86 -4.35 12.27 -4.56
CA ASN A 86 -4.68 13.68 -4.50
C ASN A 86 -4.42 14.19 -3.10
N ILE A 87 -3.51 15.16 -2.99
CA ILE A 87 -3.23 15.86 -1.74
C ILE A 87 -3.74 17.29 -1.90
N PRO A 88 -4.60 17.79 -0.98
CA PRO A 88 -5.09 19.16 -1.07
C PRO A 88 -3.94 20.17 -1.18
N GLY A 89 -4.02 21.06 -2.18
CA GLY A 89 -3.02 22.09 -2.40
C GLY A 89 -1.76 21.64 -3.11
N ALA A 90 -1.70 20.38 -3.57
CA ALA A 90 -0.54 19.83 -4.27
C ALA A 90 -0.94 19.26 -5.64
N PRO A 91 0.01 19.14 -6.59
CA PRO A 91 -0.27 18.46 -7.85
C PRO A 91 -0.61 16.98 -7.61
N LYS A 92 -1.48 16.44 -8.47
CA LYS A 92 -1.85 15.03 -8.42
C LYS A 92 -0.61 14.16 -8.67
N ASP A 93 -0.45 13.12 -7.86
CA ASP A 93 0.57 12.11 -8.06
C ASP A 93 -0.06 10.87 -8.70
N GLU A 94 0.65 10.27 -9.63
CA GLU A 94 0.27 9.02 -10.27
C GLU A 94 1.47 8.10 -10.31
N GLY A 95 1.21 6.81 -10.17
CA GLY A 95 2.30 5.86 -10.21
C GLY A 95 1.82 4.42 -10.32
N LYS A 96 2.69 3.52 -9.93
CA LYS A 96 2.48 2.08 -10.04
C LYS A 96 3.09 1.41 -8.83
N PHE A 97 2.60 0.21 -8.54
CA PHE A 97 3.03 -0.54 -7.37
C PHE A 97 3.03 -2.04 -7.62
N VAL A 98 3.82 -2.73 -6.81
CA VAL A 98 3.77 -4.18 -6.64
C VAL A 98 3.71 -4.46 -5.14
N GLU A 99 2.77 -5.32 -4.75
CA GLU A 99 2.64 -5.76 -3.37
C GLU A 99 2.70 -7.27 -3.32
N VAL A 100 3.48 -7.80 -2.39
CA VAL A 100 3.50 -9.24 -2.10
C VAL A 100 2.63 -9.49 -0.88
N TRP A 101 1.58 -10.29 -1.08
CA TRP A 101 0.63 -10.69 -0.05
C TRP A 101 0.93 -12.11 0.38
N ARG A 102 0.85 -12.38 1.66
CA ARG A 102 1.11 -13.71 2.21
C ARG A 102 -0.03 -14.15 3.10
N ARG A 103 -0.45 -15.42 2.93
CA ARG A 103 -1.47 -16.00 3.79
C ARG A 103 -0.88 -16.29 5.15
N GLN A 104 -1.55 -15.85 6.19
CA GLN A 104 -1.14 -16.04 7.58
C GLN A 104 -1.67 -17.36 8.13
N ALA A 105 -1.16 -17.78 9.29
CA ALA A 105 -1.57 -19.03 9.93
C ALA A 105 -3.08 -19.06 10.24
N ASP A 106 -3.68 -17.91 10.52
CA ASP A 106 -5.13 -17.78 10.81
C ASP A 106 -5.98 -17.70 9.54
N GLY A 107 -5.39 -17.80 8.36
CA GLY A 107 -6.07 -17.72 7.07
C GLY A 107 -6.23 -16.32 6.52
N SER A 108 -5.89 -15.27 7.27
CA SER A 108 -5.93 -13.90 6.76
C SER A 108 -4.76 -13.66 5.81
N TRP A 109 -4.89 -12.62 4.98
CA TRP A 109 -3.84 -12.22 4.04
C TRP A 109 -3.27 -10.88 4.47
N ARG A 110 -1.95 -10.76 4.47
CA ARG A 110 -1.25 -9.53 4.84
C ARG A 110 -0.14 -9.24 3.86
N ILE A 111 0.21 -7.96 3.74
CA ILE A 111 1.27 -7.50 2.86
C ILE A 111 2.61 -7.75 3.54
N ALA A 112 3.50 -8.47 2.85
CA ALA A 112 4.87 -8.71 3.32
C ALA A 112 5.84 -7.66 2.78
N ASP A 113 5.67 -7.29 1.51
CA ASP A 113 6.51 -6.29 0.84
C ASP A 113 5.62 -5.43 -0.05
N ASP A 114 5.87 -4.13 -0.05
CA ASP A 114 5.13 -3.14 -0.81
C ASP A 114 6.11 -2.15 -1.40
N ILE A 115 6.16 -2.06 -2.72
CA ILE A 115 6.99 -1.08 -3.41
C ILE A 115 6.13 -0.27 -4.36
N PHE A 116 6.30 1.04 -4.33
CA PHE A 116 5.62 1.90 -5.28
C PHE A 116 6.56 2.96 -5.82
N ASN A 117 6.23 3.46 -7.00
CA ASN A 117 7.05 4.44 -7.70
C ASN A 117 6.15 5.45 -8.40
N SER A 118 6.51 6.70 -8.29
CA SER A 118 5.78 7.79 -8.94
C SER A 118 6.15 7.87 -10.42
N ASN A 119 5.17 8.28 -11.25
CA ASN A 119 5.42 8.64 -12.64
C ASN A 119 5.89 10.08 -12.78
N MET A 120 5.78 10.87 -11.71
CA MET A 120 6.15 12.27 -11.71
C MET A 120 7.65 12.40 -11.48
N PRO A 121 8.28 13.51 -11.95
CA PRO A 121 9.69 13.75 -11.67
C PRO A 121 9.97 13.82 -10.19
N ALA A 122 11.19 13.42 -9.80
CA ALA A 122 11.62 13.59 -8.41
C ALA A 122 11.62 15.08 -8.05
N PRO A 123 11.29 15.42 -6.78
CA PRO A 123 11.36 16.82 -6.35
C PRO A 123 12.74 17.40 -6.56
N ALA A 124 12.80 18.68 -6.93
CA ALA A 124 14.06 19.41 -7.05
C ALA A 124 14.70 19.51 -5.65
N SER A 125 16.01 19.25 -5.60
CA SER A 125 16.77 19.32 -4.35
C SER A 125 17.25 20.73 -4.06
#